data_d2b547f31abb27a7608503519bb67bee
#
_entry.id   d2b547f31abb27a7608503519bb67bee
#
_cell.length_a   1.000
_cell.length_b   1.000
_cell.length_c   1.000
_cell.angle_alpha   90.00
_cell.angle_beta   90.00
_cell.angle_gamma   90.00
#
_symmetry.space_group_name_H-M   'P 1'
#
loop_
_entity.id
_entity.type
_entity.pdbx_description
1 polymer ?
#
loop_
_entity_poly.entity_id
_entity_poly.type
_entity_poly.pdbx_seq_one_letter_code
_entity_poly.pdbx_strand_id
1 'polypeptide(L)'
;MAEYLASQTYTGDMPTSDIAGVDLERINLSSLSNCYSSILALEGTSKWVDKGVAALRNGCPVTAGIIFKQLSLGPSLSLAECFMTELAVATNCLSRPDFAEGVRALLIDKDQEPTWTVKSVNDVSQSIVDDHFVGQWEREERMHPLADLL
;
A
#
# COMPACT_ATOMS: atom_id res chain seq x y z
N MET A 1 27.64 18.74 4.27
CA MET A 1 26.64 17.69 3.99
C MET A 1 27.01 16.88 2.72
N ALA A 2 27.35 17.51 1.60
CA ALA A 2 27.76 16.80 0.36
C ALA A 2 29.02 15.93 0.56
N GLU A 3 30.05 16.41 1.25
CA GLU A 3 31.27 15.64 1.58
C GLU A 3 30.99 14.45 2.49
N TYR A 4 30.07 14.61 3.48
CA TYR A 4 29.66 13.50 4.33
C TYR A 4 28.94 12.41 3.55
N LEU A 5 28.03 12.78 2.63
CA LEU A 5 27.34 11.81 1.79
C LEU A 5 28.28 11.11 0.81
N ALA A 6 29.27 11.84 0.27
CA ALA A 6 30.30 11.23 -0.59
C ALA A 6 31.19 10.24 0.15
N SER A 7 31.46 10.47 1.46
CA SER A 7 32.25 9.55 2.30
C SER A 7 31.51 8.27 2.68
N GLN A 8 30.18 8.22 2.48
CA GLN A 8 29.32 7.04 2.72
C GLN A 8 29.13 6.18 1.46
N THR A 9 29.94 6.37 0.43
CA THR A 9 29.86 5.57 -0.79
C THR A 9 30.13 4.11 -0.45
N TYR A 10 29.14 3.24 -0.66
CA TYR A 10 29.29 1.80 -0.53
C TYR A 10 30.26 1.28 -1.59
N THR A 11 31.37 0.67 -1.16
CA THR A 11 32.44 0.20 -2.04
C THR A 11 32.42 -1.30 -2.28
N GLY A 12 31.47 -2.02 -1.69
CA GLY A 12 31.27 -3.45 -1.91
C GLY A 12 30.30 -3.73 -3.06
N ASP A 13 30.20 -5.00 -3.45
CA ASP A 13 29.18 -5.44 -4.37
C ASP A 13 27.79 -5.22 -3.74
N MET A 14 26.91 -4.53 -4.46
CA MET A 14 25.51 -4.36 -4.01
C MET A 14 24.87 -5.74 -3.92
N PRO A 15 24.24 -6.09 -2.79
CA PRO A 15 23.53 -7.35 -2.69
C PRO A 15 22.44 -7.39 -3.78
N THR A 16 22.31 -8.54 -4.43
CA THR A 16 21.21 -8.77 -5.38
C THR A 16 19.88 -8.60 -4.65
N SER A 17 18.99 -7.78 -5.21
CA SER A 17 17.66 -7.63 -4.66
C SER A 17 16.87 -8.93 -4.79
N ASP A 18 16.19 -9.36 -3.73
CA ASP A 18 15.32 -10.55 -3.77
C ASP A 18 14.23 -10.42 -4.85
N ILE A 19 13.82 -9.18 -5.19
CA ILE A 19 12.86 -8.92 -6.25
C ILE A 19 13.42 -9.18 -7.66
N ALA A 20 14.74 -9.14 -7.85
CA ALA A 20 15.36 -9.37 -9.15
C ALA A 20 15.10 -10.77 -9.73
N GLY A 21 14.76 -11.73 -8.86
CA GLY A 21 14.40 -13.10 -9.24
C GLY A 21 12.89 -13.30 -9.45
N VAL A 22 12.07 -12.25 -9.27
CA VAL A 22 10.62 -12.34 -9.42
C VAL A 22 10.23 -11.98 -10.84
N ASP A 23 9.49 -12.87 -11.50
CA ASP A 23 8.91 -12.61 -12.82
C ASP A 23 7.69 -11.70 -12.68
N LEU A 24 7.94 -10.38 -12.73
CA LEU A 24 6.91 -9.36 -12.58
C LEU A 24 5.92 -9.32 -13.76
N GLU A 25 6.28 -9.86 -14.94
CA GLU A 25 5.40 -9.92 -16.10
C GLU A 25 4.21 -10.86 -15.86
N ARG A 26 4.31 -11.77 -14.90
CA ARG A 26 3.22 -12.65 -14.50
C ARG A 26 2.13 -11.95 -13.69
N ILE A 27 2.39 -10.73 -13.20
CA ILE A 27 1.41 -9.99 -12.41
C ILE A 27 0.40 -9.31 -13.33
N ASN A 28 -0.86 -9.70 -13.20
CA ASN A 28 -1.96 -9.17 -14.01
C ASN A 28 -2.57 -7.92 -13.36
N LEU A 29 -2.25 -6.75 -13.88
CA LEU A 29 -2.71 -5.46 -13.36
C LEU A 29 -4.07 -5.00 -13.93
N SER A 30 -4.82 -5.85 -14.62
CA SER A 30 -6.09 -5.46 -15.24
C SER A 30 -7.23 -5.19 -14.23
N SER A 31 -7.15 -5.76 -13.04
CA SER A 31 -8.06 -5.49 -11.92
C SER A 31 -7.40 -5.87 -10.59
N LEU A 32 -7.95 -5.35 -9.48
CA LEU A 32 -7.50 -5.71 -8.12
C LEU A 32 -7.53 -7.23 -7.90
N SER A 33 -8.63 -7.89 -8.27
CA SER A 33 -8.80 -9.33 -8.09
C SER A 33 -7.79 -10.14 -8.92
N ASN A 34 -7.53 -9.72 -10.16
CA ASN A 34 -6.55 -10.38 -11.02
C ASN A 34 -5.11 -10.14 -10.52
N CYS A 35 -4.81 -8.93 -10.07
CA CYS A 35 -3.52 -8.59 -9.47
C CYS A 35 -3.27 -9.45 -8.22
N TYR A 36 -4.23 -9.48 -7.31
CA TYR A 36 -4.18 -10.29 -6.10
C TYR A 36 -3.94 -11.77 -6.42
N SER A 37 -4.75 -12.35 -7.30
CA SER A 37 -4.65 -13.77 -7.66
C SER A 37 -3.31 -14.10 -8.34
N SER A 38 -2.79 -13.21 -9.20
CA SER A 38 -1.51 -13.43 -9.87
C SER A 38 -0.32 -13.34 -8.91
N ILE A 39 -0.38 -12.48 -7.89
CA ILE A 39 0.63 -12.44 -6.83
C ILE A 39 0.59 -13.73 -5.99
N LEU A 40 -0.59 -14.21 -5.63
CA LEU A 40 -0.73 -15.48 -4.90
C LEU A 40 -0.15 -16.66 -5.70
N ALA A 41 -0.26 -16.64 -7.02
CA ALA A 41 0.29 -17.69 -7.89
C ALA A 41 1.82 -17.71 -7.97
N LEU A 42 2.52 -16.72 -7.39
CA LEU A 42 3.97 -16.71 -7.26
C LEU A 42 4.48 -17.49 -6.04
N GLU A 43 3.59 -17.98 -5.16
CA GLU A 43 3.96 -18.77 -4.00
C GLU A 43 4.82 -19.97 -4.37
N GLY A 44 5.83 -20.26 -3.59
CA GLY A 44 6.79 -21.32 -3.84
C GLY A 44 7.97 -20.93 -4.73
N THR A 45 8.03 -19.70 -5.25
CA THR A 45 9.15 -19.26 -6.10
C THR A 45 10.38 -18.86 -5.28
N SER A 46 10.20 -18.25 -4.12
CA SER A 46 11.28 -17.94 -3.18
C SER A 46 10.74 -17.67 -1.78
N LYS A 47 11.61 -17.81 -0.76
CA LYS A 47 11.23 -17.48 0.64
C LYS A 47 10.79 -16.03 0.83
N TRP A 48 11.32 -15.10 0.03
CA TRP A 48 10.95 -13.71 0.08
C TRP A 48 9.52 -13.50 -0.46
N VAL A 49 9.22 -14.11 -1.61
CA VAL A 49 7.87 -14.11 -2.20
C VAL A 49 6.87 -14.77 -1.26
N ASP A 50 7.20 -15.91 -0.67
CA ASP A 50 6.30 -16.64 0.24
C ASP A 50 5.91 -15.79 1.45
N LYS A 51 6.86 -15.03 2.02
CA LYS A 51 6.56 -14.07 3.09
C LYS A 51 5.61 -12.95 2.61
N GLY A 52 5.84 -12.42 1.41
CA GLY A 52 4.98 -11.40 0.80
C GLY A 52 3.56 -11.92 0.55
N VAL A 53 3.44 -13.14 0.02
CA VAL A 53 2.14 -13.81 -0.21
C VAL A 53 1.41 -14.05 1.10
N ALA A 54 2.10 -14.52 2.14
CA ALA A 54 1.50 -14.73 3.46
C ALA A 54 1.01 -13.39 4.07
N ALA A 55 1.82 -12.34 3.97
CA ALA A 55 1.43 -11.01 4.43
C ALA A 55 0.22 -10.46 3.65
N LEU A 56 0.16 -10.68 2.35
CA LEU A 56 -0.97 -10.27 1.51
C LEU A 56 -2.26 -11.02 1.86
N ARG A 57 -2.18 -12.32 2.16
CA ARG A 57 -3.35 -13.12 2.58
C ARG A 57 -3.94 -12.68 3.91
N ASN A 58 -3.09 -12.31 4.87
CA ASN A 58 -3.50 -11.91 6.21
C ASN A 58 -3.76 -10.39 6.31
N GLY A 59 -3.36 -9.65 5.29
CA GLY A 59 -3.50 -8.20 5.23
C GLY A 59 -4.96 -7.74 5.05
N CYS A 60 -5.20 -6.46 5.33
CA CYS A 60 -6.50 -5.85 5.12
C CYS A 60 -6.86 -5.81 3.62
N PRO A 61 -7.99 -6.41 3.19
CA PRO A 61 -8.41 -6.39 1.79
C PRO A 61 -8.63 -4.98 1.24
N VAL A 62 -9.17 -4.07 2.05
CA VAL A 62 -9.37 -2.67 1.64
C VAL A 62 -8.02 -1.99 1.38
N THR A 63 -7.02 -2.25 2.23
CA THR A 63 -5.65 -1.72 2.03
C THR A 63 -5.04 -2.21 0.71
N ALA A 64 -5.26 -3.48 0.35
CA ALA A 64 -4.82 -3.98 -0.96
C ALA A 64 -5.45 -3.19 -2.12
N GLY A 65 -6.74 -2.84 -2.02
CA GLY A 65 -7.42 -1.99 -2.99
C GLY A 65 -6.86 -0.57 -3.05
N ILE A 66 -6.55 0.03 -1.90
CA ILE A 66 -5.93 1.36 -1.80
C ILE A 66 -4.56 1.36 -2.48
N ILE A 67 -3.70 0.39 -2.16
CA ILE A 67 -2.37 0.26 -2.77
C ILE A 67 -2.49 0.07 -4.28
N PHE A 68 -3.38 -0.79 -4.74
CA PHE A 68 -3.61 -1.02 -6.17
C PHE A 68 -3.98 0.28 -6.90
N LYS A 69 -4.87 1.09 -6.32
CA LYS A 69 -5.26 2.40 -6.86
C LYS A 69 -4.10 3.40 -6.80
N GLN A 70 -3.35 3.48 -5.71
CA GLN A 70 -2.17 4.37 -5.61
C GLN A 70 -1.12 4.05 -6.67
N LEU A 71 -0.80 2.77 -6.89
CA LEU A 71 0.13 2.35 -7.93
C LEU A 71 -0.36 2.68 -9.34
N SER A 72 -1.67 2.64 -9.56
CA SER A 72 -2.27 3.01 -10.86
C SER A 72 -2.22 4.52 -11.11
N LEU A 73 -2.37 5.34 -10.08
CA LEU A 73 -2.36 6.81 -10.17
C LEU A 73 -0.94 7.40 -10.17
N GLY A 74 -0.04 6.81 -9.40
CA GLY A 74 1.30 7.34 -9.11
C GLY A 74 2.08 7.83 -10.34
N PRO A 75 2.13 7.08 -11.46
CA PRO A 75 2.85 7.51 -12.66
C PRO A 75 2.36 8.82 -13.29
N SER A 76 1.13 9.24 -12.99
CA SER A 76 0.51 10.46 -13.52
C SER A 76 0.57 11.65 -12.55
N LEU A 77 0.98 11.42 -11.31
CA LEU A 77 1.00 12.44 -10.25
C LEU A 77 2.40 13.08 -10.13
N SER A 78 2.43 14.38 -9.87
CA SER A 78 3.61 15.06 -9.33
C SER A 78 3.89 14.62 -7.89
N LEU A 79 5.09 14.89 -7.39
CA LEU A 79 5.45 14.59 -6.00
C LEU A 79 4.53 15.32 -4.99
N ALA A 80 4.17 16.58 -5.28
CA ALA A 80 3.23 17.33 -4.44
C ALA A 80 1.84 16.67 -4.40
N GLU A 81 1.30 16.28 -5.56
CA GLU A 81 0.01 15.58 -5.64
C GLU A 81 0.06 14.22 -4.95
N CYS A 82 1.19 13.50 -4.99
CA CYS A 82 1.37 12.28 -4.20
C CYS A 82 1.20 12.55 -2.70
N PHE A 83 1.88 13.56 -2.14
CA PHE A 83 1.73 13.92 -0.72
C PHE A 83 0.30 14.34 -0.36
N MET A 84 -0.35 15.10 -1.25
CA MET A 84 -1.74 15.50 -1.04
C MET A 84 -2.67 14.29 -1.01
N THR A 85 -2.50 13.37 -1.96
CA THR A 85 -3.26 12.11 -2.02
C THR A 85 -3.01 11.24 -0.79
N GLU A 86 -1.75 11.09 -0.38
CA GLU A 86 -1.38 10.30 0.80
C GLU A 86 -1.99 10.85 2.09
N LEU A 87 -2.06 12.17 2.24
CA LEU A 87 -2.71 12.78 3.40
C LEU A 87 -4.20 12.43 3.45
N ALA A 88 -4.90 12.45 2.30
CA ALA A 88 -6.30 12.05 2.22
C ALA A 88 -6.47 10.58 2.60
N VAL A 89 -5.66 9.69 2.03
CA VAL A 89 -5.67 8.25 2.34
C VAL A 89 -5.38 8.00 3.82
N ALA A 90 -4.33 8.62 4.37
CA ALA A 90 -3.93 8.41 5.76
C ALA A 90 -5.03 8.84 6.75
N THR A 91 -5.63 10.02 6.55
CA THR A 91 -6.71 10.52 7.42
C THR A 91 -7.96 9.65 7.36
N ASN A 92 -8.30 9.14 6.18
CA ASN A 92 -9.42 8.22 6.02
C ASN A 92 -9.13 6.84 6.64
N CYS A 93 -7.92 6.30 6.50
CA CYS A 93 -7.53 5.06 7.16
C CYS A 93 -7.63 5.18 8.69
N LEU A 94 -7.11 6.26 9.27
CA LEU A 94 -7.14 6.51 10.72
C LEU A 94 -8.56 6.62 11.28
N SER A 95 -9.51 7.10 10.49
CA SER A 95 -10.91 7.27 10.90
C SER A 95 -11.75 5.99 10.78
N ARG A 96 -11.19 4.91 10.22
CA ARG A 96 -11.92 3.66 9.95
C ARG A 96 -11.49 2.54 10.90
N PRO A 97 -12.40 1.56 11.16
CA PRO A 97 -12.15 0.52 12.16
C PRO A 97 -10.99 -0.41 11.83
N ASP A 98 -10.68 -0.65 10.56
CA ASP A 98 -9.62 -1.59 10.14
C ASP A 98 -8.23 -1.15 10.63
N PHE A 99 -7.95 0.16 10.71
CA PHE A 99 -6.69 0.64 11.26
C PHE A 99 -6.55 0.28 12.75
N ALA A 100 -7.59 0.56 13.54
CA ALA A 100 -7.59 0.24 14.97
C ALA A 100 -7.49 -1.27 15.21
N GLU A 101 -8.17 -2.07 14.39
CA GLU A 101 -8.11 -3.53 14.46
C GLU A 101 -6.72 -4.06 14.11
N GLY A 102 -6.07 -3.53 13.08
CA GLY A 102 -4.70 -3.90 12.75
C GLY A 102 -3.71 -3.57 13.88
N VAL A 103 -3.86 -2.40 14.51
CA VAL A 103 -3.07 -2.03 15.69
C VAL A 103 -3.33 -2.99 16.85
N ARG A 104 -4.60 -3.32 17.14
CA ARG A 104 -4.95 -4.29 18.19
C ARG A 104 -4.25 -5.63 17.95
N ALA A 105 -4.46 -6.20 16.78
CA ALA A 105 -3.99 -7.55 16.46
C ALA A 105 -2.46 -7.66 16.42
N LEU A 106 -1.76 -6.62 15.95
CA LEU A 106 -0.30 -6.66 15.77
C LEU A 106 0.48 -6.14 16.97
N LEU A 107 -0.01 -5.12 17.68
CA LEU A 107 0.78 -4.38 18.66
C LEU A 107 0.25 -4.52 20.08
N ILE A 108 -1.06 -4.63 20.29
CA ILE A 108 -1.69 -4.67 21.62
C ILE A 108 -1.85 -6.12 22.06
N ASP A 109 -2.75 -6.87 21.44
CA ASP A 109 -3.05 -8.24 21.79
C ASP A 109 -2.01 -9.22 21.24
N LYS A 110 -1.39 -8.89 20.12
CA LYS A 110 -0.35 -9.67 19.43
C LYS A 110 -0.79 -11.07 19.04
N ASP A 111 -2.11 -11.26 18.87
CA ASP A 111 -2.70 -12.52 18.41
C ASP A 111 -2.47 -12.75 16.91
N GLN A 112 -2.19 -11.67 16.15
CA GLN A 112 -2.01 -11.68 14.69
C GLN A 112 -3.23 -12.20 13.92
N GLU A 113 -4.42 -12.11 14.52
CA GLU A 113 -5.69 -12.54 13.98
C GLU A 113 -6.65 -11.34 13.80
N PRO A 114 -6.35 -10.41 12.88
CA PRO A 114 -7.21 -9.26 12.67
C PRO A 114 -8.55 -9.65 12.06
N THR A 115 -9.60 -8.99 12.54
CA THR A 115 -10.95 -9.14 12.03
C THR A 115 -11.31 -7.94 11.14
N TRP A 116 -10.92 -8.00 9.88
CA TRP A 116 -11.16 -6.94 8.92
C TRP A 116 -12.65 -6.74 8.62
N THR A 117 -13.08 -5.51 8.32
CA THR A 117 -14.47 -5.19 7.96
C THR A 117 -14.88 -5.86 6.66
N VAL A 118 -14.00 -5.90 5.68
CA VAL A 118 -14.18 -6.65 4.43
C VAL A 118 -13.33 -7.91 4.50
N LYS A 119 -13.93 -9.07 4.22
CA LYS A 119 -13.28 -10.38 4.44
C LYS A 119 -12.44 -10.87 3.27
N SER A 120 -12.70 -10.37 2.07
CA SER A 120 -12.03 -10.83 0.85
C SER A 120 -11.75 -9.66 -0.08
N VAL A 121 -10.64 -9.73 -0.80
CA VAL A 121 -10.31 -8.76 -1.86
C VAL A 121 -11.41 -8.69 -2.94
N ASN A 122 -12.10 -9.80 -3.19
CA ASN A 122 -13.19 -9.84 -4.14
C ASN A 122 -14.45 -9.07 -3.68
N ASP A 123 -14.58 -8.81 -2.37
CA ASP A 123 -15.69 -8.08 -1.78
C ASP A 123 -15.38 -6.58 -1.63
N VAL A 124 -14.16 -6.15 -1.99
CA VAL A 124 -13.77 -4.74 -1.97
C VAL A 124 -14.43 -4.01 -3.12
N SER A 125 -15.41 -3.16 -2.81
CA SER A 125 -16.05 -2.32 -3.81
C SER A 125 -15.16 -1.14 -4.20
N GLN A 126 -15.27 -0.70 -5.46
CA GLN A 126 -14.56 0.49 -5.94
C GLN A 126 -14.90 1.72 -5.10
N SER A 127 -16.18 1.87 -4.67
CA SER A 127 -16.61 3.00 -3.86
C SER A 127 -15.92 3.05 -2.49
N ILE A 128 -15.69 1.89 -1.85
CA ILE A 128 -14.95 1.84 -0.57
C ILE A 128 -13.52 2.35 -0.79
N VAL A 129 -12.87 1.93 -1.87
CA VAL A 129 -11.52 2.38 -2.19
C VAL A 129 -11.51 3.88 -2.50
N ASP A 130 -12.41 4.34 -3.37
CA ASP A 130 -12.47 5.74 -3.82
C ASP A 130 -12.69 6.69 -2.65
N ASP A 131 -13.51 6.30 -1.69
CA ASP A 131 -13.80 7.06 -0.47
C ASP A 131 -12.55 7.36 0.38
N HIS A 132 -11.50 6.53 0.28
CA HIS A 132 -10.23 6.80 0.98
C HIS A 132 -9.41 7.91 0.31
N PHE A 133 -9.68 8.22 -0.95
CA PHE A 133 -8.97 9.24 -1.72
C PHE A 133 -9.64 10.62 -1.68
N VAL A 134 -10.81 10.72 -1.07
CA VAL A 134 -11.53 12.00 -0.87
C VAL A 134 -11.17 12.55 0.50
N GLY A 135 -10.44 13.65 0.54
CA GLY A 135 -10.04 14.30 1.79
C GLY A 135 -11.24 14.88 2.55
N GLN A 136 -11.14 14.94 3.87
CA GLN A 136 -12.21 15.52 4.70
C GLN A 136 -12.41 17.00 4.40
N TRP A 137 -11.35 17.72 4.04
CA TRP A 137 -11.41 19.12 3.59
C TRP A 137 -12.23 19.29 2.31
N GLU A 138 -12.18 18.33 1.37
CA GLU A 138 -13.01 18.36 0.16
C GLU A 138 -14.49 18.18 0.50
N ARG A 139 -14.82 17.26 1.43
CA ARG A 139 -16.19 17.03 1.91
C ARG A 139 -16.77 18.25 2.63
N GLU A 140 -15.89 19.06 3.24
CA GLU A 140 -16.25 20.28 3.97
C GLU A 140 -16.04 21.55 3.11
N GLU A 141 -15.79 21.41 1.81
CA GLU A 141 -15.52 22.50 0.86
C GLU A 141 -14.38 23.43 1.32
N ARG A 142 -13.38 22.87 1.98
CA ARG A 142 -12.20 23.61 2.46
C ARG A 142 -11.00 23.36 1.54
N MET A 143 -10.05 24.30 1.60
CA MET A 143 -8.76 24.14 0.89
C MET A 143 -7.98 22.95 1.43
N HIS A 144 -7.25 22.26 0.56
CA HIS A 144 -6.36 21.18 0.96
C HIS A 144 -5.27 21.68 1.93
N PRO A 145 -5.00 21.00 3.05
CA PRO A 145 -4.00 21.42 4.03
C PRO A 145 -2.58 21.63 3.48
N LEU A 146 -2.25 20.95 2.37
CA LEU A 146 -0.96 21.06 1.69
C LEU A 146 -1.06 21.81 0.35
N ALA A 147 -2.07 22.70 0.18
CA ALA A 147 -2.27 23.44 -1.06
C ALA A 147 -1.06 24.31 -1.46
N ASP A 148 -0.25 24.73 -0.47
CA ASP A 148 0.95 25.53 -0.71
C ASP A 148 2.10 24.74 -1.38
N LEU A 149 1.97 23.41 -1.56
CA LEU A 149 2.93 22.60 -2.28
C LEU A 149 2.78 22.65 -3.80
N LEU A 150 1.63 23.14 -4.31
CA LEU A 150 1.36 23.31 -5.73
C LEU A 150 1.87 24.66 -6.22
#